data_2cb30ad0a943d47343e2e069fbbcf689
#
_entry.id   2cb30ad0a943d47343e2e069fbbcf689
#
_cell.length_a   1.000
_cell.length_b   1.000
_cell.length_c   1.000
_cell.angle_alpha   90.00
_cell.angle_beta   90.00
_cell.angle_gamma   90.00
#
_symmetry.space_group_name_H-M   'P 1'
#
loop_
_entity.id
_entity.type
_entity.pdbx_description
1 polymer ?
#
loop_
_entity_poly.entity_id
_entity_poly.type
_entity_poly.pdbx_seq_one_letter_code
_entity_poly.pdbx_strand_id
1 'polypeptide(L)'
;MLFRSGMLMQAEPIFRTLENIGTQGKKILYLSPKGNLLDKEKVVQLSKEENLVLLCGHYEGIDQRAIDYWNMEEISIGDYILTGGEPAAMVLMDSVIRLLPAALGHEASAMDESIYSGLLEHPQYTKPREFRGMQVPEVLWGGNHKAVHLWQFEEALKTTKERRPDLFKKFLENNLKLSKDEKKIMEKIANML
;
A
#
# COMPACT_ATOMS: atom_id res chain seq x y z
N MET A 1 13.65 -11.40 -27.24
CA MET A 1 14.58 -10.68 -26.34
C MET A 1 15.34 -11.73 -25.54
N LEU A 2 16.62 -11.90 -25.78
CA LEU A 2 17.43 -12.87 -25.05
C LEU A 2 17.74 -12.29 -23.67
N PHE A 3 17.09 -12.81 -22.63
CA PHE A 3 17.48 -12.54 -21.26
C PHE A 3 18.89 -13.10 -21.04
N ARG A 4 19.83 -12.23 -20.71
CA ARG A 4 21.18 -12.63 -20.34
C ARG A 4 21.19 -13.00 -18.85
N SER A 5 20.70 -14.21 -18.52
CA SER A 5 20.86 -14.78 -17.19
C SER A 5 22.36 -14.86 -16.83
N GLY A 6 22.70 -14.61 -15.57
CA GLY A 6 24.09 -14.65 -15.09
C GLY A 6 24.86 -13.33 -15.19
N MET A 7 24.22 -12.22 -15.56
CA MET A 7 24.85 -10.88 -15.52
C MET A 7 24.44 -10.12 -14.25
N LEU A 8 25.41 -9.40 -13.66
CA LEU A 8 25.18 -8.43 -12.59
C LEU A 8 25.48 -7.02 -13.11
N MET A 9 24.72 -6.03 -12.63
CA MET A 9 25.06 -4.63 -12.85
C MET A 9 26.33 -4.30 -12.04
N GLN A 10 27.34 -3.78 -12.73
CA GLN A 10 28.66 -3.53 -12.14
C GLN A 10 28.62 -2.34 -11.18
N ALA A 11 29.49 -2.35 -10.17
CA ALA A 11 29.57 -1.29 -9.16
C ALA A 11 29.94 0.06 -9.77
N GLU A 12 30.95 0.13 -10.65
CA GLU A 12 31.46 1.40 -11.19
C GLU A 12 30.39 2.27 -11.88
N PRO A 13 29.57 1.77 -12.81
CA PRO A 13 28.51 2.58 -13.42
C PRO A 13 27.49 3.10 -12.39
N ILE A 14 27.17 2.29 -11.37
CA ILE A 14 26.24 2.68 -10.30
C ILE A 14 26.85 3.83 -9.48
N PHE A 15 28.11 3.69 -9.04
CA PHE A 15 28.81 4.73 -8.29
C PHE A 15 28.87 6.04 -9.06
N ARG A 16 29.32 6.02 -10.30
CA ARG A 16 29.37 7.22 -11.15
C ARG A 16 28.03 7.90 -11.32
N THR A 17 26.96 7.12 -11.47
CA THR A 17 25.61 7.66 -11.62
C THR A 17 25.17 8.35 -10.33
N LEU A 18 25.31 7.66 -9.18
CA LEU A 18 24.88 8.19 -7.89
C LEU A 18 25.70 9.43 -7.45
N GLU A 19 26.99 9.45 -7.75
CA GLU A 19 27.85 10.63 -7.56
C GLU A 19 27.40 11.81 -8.43
N ASN A 20 27.15 11.58 -9.72
CA ASN A 20 26.77 12.63 -10.68
C ASN A 20 25.42 13.26 -10.34
N ILE A 21 24.45 12.50 -9.84
CA ILE A 21 23.14 13.05 -9.44
C ILE A 21 23.13 13.63 -8.02
N GLY A 22 24.26 13.58 -7.31
CA GLY A 22 24.42 14.18 -5.99
C GLY A 22 23.51 13.53 -4.94
N THR A 23 23.67 12.23 -4.72
CA THR A 23 22.85 11.45 -3.78
C THR A 23 23.33 11.48 -2.34
N GLN A 24 24.40 12.20 -2.04
CA GLN A 24 24.92 12.30 -0.67
C GLN A 24 23.86 12.84 0.28
N GLY A 25 23.60 12.10 1.36
CA GLY A 25 22.59 12.43 2.36
C GLY A 25 21.13 12.18 1.92
N LYS A 26 20.90 11.67 0.71
CA LYS A 26 19.56 11.26 0.24
C LYS A 26 19.33 9.77 0.54
N LYS A 27 18.07 9.44 0.75
CA LYS A 27 17.67 8.03 0.92
C LYS A 27 17.64 7.33 -0.42
N ILE A 28 18.42 6.26 -0.56
CA ILE A 28 18.49 5.46 -1.78
C ILE A 28 17.75 4.14 -1.52
N LEU A 29 16.77 3.84 -2.36
CA LEU A 29 16.00 2.61 -2.33
C LEU A 29 16.38 1.75 -3.52
N TYR A 30 16.72 0.50 -3.27
CA TYR A 30 16.94 -0.52 -4.29
C TYR A 30 15.74 -1.47 -4.34
N LEU A 31 15.09 -1.57 -5.50
CA LEU A 31 13.93 -2.46 -5.70
C LEU A 31 14.44 -3.90 -5.91
N SER A 32 14.26 -4.72 -4.90
CA SER A 32 14.84 -6.06 -4.82
C SER A 32 13.87 -7.04 -4.13
N PRO A 33 13.70 -8.28 -4.61
CA PRO A 33 12.91 -9.28 -3.90
C PRO A 33 13.49 -9.69 -2.53
N LYS A 34 14.75 -9.33 -2.23
CA LYS A 34 15.39 -9.56 -0.93
C LYS A 34 14.99 -8.54 0.12
N GLY A 35 14.41 -7.40 -0.30
CA GLY A 35 14.09 -6.27 0.58
C GLY A 35 12.89 -6.54 1.49
N ASN A 36 12.71 -5.64 2.45
CA ASN A 36 11.51 -5.61 3.27
C ASN A 36 10.28 -5.30 2.42
N LEU A 37 9.15 -5.91 2.77
CA LEU A 37 7.91 -5.71 2.02
C LEU A 37 7.45 -4.24 2.13
N LEU A 38 7.06 -3.68 0.99
CA LEU A 38 6.41 -2.38 0.92
C LEU A 38 4.99 -2.49 1.47
N ASP A 39 4.82 -2.15 2.73
CA ASP A 39 3.53 -2.08 3.42
C ASP A 39 3.08 -0.62 3.64
N LYS A 40 1.89 -0.44 4.23
CA LYS A 40 1.35 0.90 4.46
C LYS A 40 2.23 1.75 5.39
N GLU A 41 2.84 1.12 6.40
CA GLU A 41 3.73 1.77 7.35
C GLU A 41 4.97 2.31 6.64
N LYS A 42 5.55 1.51 5.74
CA LYS A 42 6.69 1.92 4.91
C LYS A 42 6.31 3.03 3.94
N VAL A 43 5.16 2.93 3.28
CA VAL A 43 4.66 3.99 2.37
C VAL A 43 4.47 5.32 3.12
N VAL A 44 3.86 5.31 4.31
CA VAL A 44 3.71 6.50 5.16
C VAL A 44 5.06 7.04 5.63
N GLN A 45 6.03 6.17 5.93
CA GLN A 45 7.39 6.60 6.25
C GLN A 45 8.03 7.32 5.07
N LEU A 46 7.98 6.72 3.88
CA LEU A 46 8.60 7.26 2.67
C LEU A 46 7.96 8.56 2.20
N SER A 47 6.65 8.74 2.42
CA SER A 47 5.97 10.00 2.06
C SER A 47 6.41 11.22 2.86
N LYS A 48 7.17 11.01 3.94
CA LYS A 48 7.74 12.09 4.77
C LYS A 48 9.17 12.47 4.38
N GLU A 49 9.79 11.69 3.50
CA GLU A 49 11.14 11.97 3.02
C GLU A 49 11.11 13.10 1.99
N GLU A 50 12.01 14.05 2.13
CA GLU A 50 12.13 15.18 1.20
C GLU A 50 12.59 14.75 -0.19
N ASN A 51 13.51 13.78 -0.22
CA ASN A 51 14.10 13.27 -1.46
C ASN A 51 14.29 11.76 -1.38
N LEU A 52 13.84 11.06 -2.42
CA LEU A 52 14.05 9.62 -2.62
C LEU A 52 14.79 9.38 -3.92
N VAL A 53 15.79 8.51 -3.90
CA VAL A 53 16.48 8.01 -5.09
C VAL A 53 16.11 6.55 -5.26
N LEU A 54 15.53 6.18 -6.41
CA LEU A 54 15.14 4.81 -6.70
C LEU A 54 16.13 4.19 -7.66
N LEU A 55 16.74 3.08 -7.27
CA LEU A 55 17.59 2.28 -8.12
C LEU A 55 16.81 1.08 -8.63
N CYS A 56 16.60 1.03 -9.94
CA CYS A 56 15.95 -0.07 -10.64
C CYS A 56 17.00 -1.03 -11.16
N GLY A 57 17.08 -2.21 -10.56
CA GLY A 57 18.02 -3.25 -10.99
C GLY A 57 17.52 -4.03 -12.19
N HIS A 58 18.46 -4.62 -12.92
CA HIS A 58 18.24 -5.54 -14.01
C HIS A 58 19.04 -6.82 -13.82
N TYR A 59 18.74 -7.83 -14.64
CA TYR A 59 19.42 -9.11 -14.67
C TYR A 59 19.30 -9.87 -13.36
N GLU A 60 20.42 -10.39 -12.82
CA GLU A 60 20.47 -11.13 -11.55
C GLU A 60 20.65 -10.21 -10.33
N GLY A 61 20.64 -8.89 -10.54
CA GLY A 61 20.80 -7.88 -9.50
C GLY A 61 22.01 -6.95 -9.72
N ILE A 62 22.47 -6.35 -8.64
CA ILE A 62 23.56 -5.38 -8.65
C ILE A 62 24.72 -5.84 -7.76
N ASP A 63 25.91 -5.28 -7.98
CA ASP A 63 27.08 -5.55 -7.16
C ASP A 63 26.83 -5.14 -5.70
N GLN A 64 27.01 -6.07 -4.76
CA GLN A 64 26.75 -5.87 -3.35
C GLN A 64 27.50 -4.68 -2.75
N ARG A 65 28.71 -4.40 -3.25
CA ARG A 65 29.51 -3.25 -2.79
C ARG A 65 28.81 -1.92 -3.00
N ALA A 66 27.95 -1.81 -4.03
CA ALA A 66 27.16 -0.60 -4.25
C ALA A 66 26.07 -0.45 -3.17
N ILE A 67 25.39 -1.54 -2.81
CA ILE A 67 24.37 -1.55 -1.75
C ILE A 67 25.01 -1.13 -0.42
N ASP A 68 26.13 -1.76 -0.07
CA ASP A 68 26.79 -1.56 1.22
C ASP A 68 27.38 -0.13 1.34
N TYR A 69 28.07 0.33 0.31
CA TYR A 69 28.74 1.65 0.33
C TYR A 69 27.74 2.81 0.43
N TRP A 70 26.65 2.73 -0.32
CA TRP A 70 25.62 3.77 -0.37
C TRP A 70 24.54 3.57 0.70
N ASN A 71 24.65 2.54 1.54
CA ASN A 71 23.67 2.17 2.57
C ASN A 71 22.24 2.15 1.99
N MET A 72 22.09 1.46 0.86
CA MET A 72 20.81 1.38 0.17
C MET A 72 19.81 0.54 0.98
N GLU A 73 18.58 1.03 1.10
CA GLU A 73 17.51 0.23 1.66
C GLU A 73 16.89 -0.63 0.55
N GLU A 74 16.87 -1.95 0.72
CA GLU A 74 16.22 -2.86 -0.20
C GLU A 74 14.72 -2.96 0.10
N ILE A 75 13.88 -2.81 -0.95
CA ILE A 75 12.40 -2.88 -0.84
C ILE A 75 11.86 -3.87 -1.84
N SER A 76 11.01 -4.78 -1.35
CA SER A 76 10.23 -5.73 -2.14
C SER A 76 8.77 -5.27 -2.25
N ILE A 77 8.15 -5.50 -3.42
CA ILE A 77 6.70 -5.30 -3.60
C ILE A 77 5.90 -6.62 -3.54
N GLY A 78 6.55 -7.73 -3.25
CA GLY A 78 5.90 -9.05 -3.14
C GLY A 78 6.83 -10.20 -3.50
N ASP A 79 6.36 -11.42 -3.24
CA ASP A 79 7.09 -12.68 -3.42
C ASP A 79 7.01 -13.17 -4.87
N TYR A 80 7.47 -12.35 -5.82
CA TYR A 80 7.56 -12.69 -7.24
C TYR A 80 8.69 -11.94 -7.91
N ILE A 81 9.15 -12.46 -9.06
CA ILE A 81 10.27 -11.90 -9.80
C ILE A 81 9.76 -11.12 -11.02
N LEU A 82 10.29 -9.91 -11.20
CA LEU A 82 10.07 -9.06 -12.35
C LEU A 82 11.31 -9.04 -13.26
N THR A 83 11.14 -8.60 -14.49
CA THR A 83 12.25 -8.48 -15.47
C THR A 83 13.20 -7.31 -15.19
N GLY A 84 12.77 -6.36 -14.37
CA GLY A 84 13.52 -5.17 -13.96
C GLY A 84 12.83 -4.48 -12.79
N GLY A 85 13.48 -3.51 -12.17
CA GLY A 85 12.99 -2.78 -11.01
C GLY A 85 11.97 -1.69 -11.33
N GLU A 86 11.82 -1.28 -12.59
CA GLU A 86 10.97 -0.15 -12.98
C GLU A 86 9.49 -0.33 -12.63
N PRO A 87 8.85 -1.50 -12.87
CA PRO A 87 7.46 -1.70 -12.45
C PRO A 87 7.29 -1.60 -10.92
N ALA A 88 8.27 -2.11 -10.15
CA ALA A 88 8.28 -1.98 -8.69
C ALA A 88 8.43 -0.51 -8.25
N ALA A 89 9.30 0.25 -8.93
CA ALA A 89 9.44 1.69 -8.70
C ALA A 89 8.15 2.45 -9.00
N MET A 90 7.42 2.10 -10.06
CA MET A 90 6.12 2.70 -10.37
C MET A 90 5.09 2.46 -9.27
N VAL A 91 5.01 1.23 -8.74
CA VAL A 91 4.12 0.89 -7.61
C VAL A 91 4.49 1.70 -6.37
N LEU A 92 5.78 1.79 -6.04
CA LEU A 92 6.27 2.58 -4.90
C LEU A 92 5.96 4.06 -5.10
N MET A 93 6.27 4.63 -6.27
CA MET A 93 6.00 6.04 -6.55
C MET A 93 4.51 6.38 -6.45
N ASP A 94 3.63 5.60 -7.07
CA ASP A 94 2.18 5.83 -7.01
C ASP A 94 1.67 5.78 -5.57
N SER A 95 2.06 4.74 -4.81
CA SER A 95 1.64 4.58 -3.42
C SER A 95 2.12 5.72 -2.50
N VAL A 96 3.32 6.25 -2.73
CA VAL A 96 3.89 7.37 -1.93
C VAL A 96 3.32 8.71 -2.36
N ILE A 97 3.26 8.99 -3.68
CA ILE A 97 2.82 10.29 -4.21
C ILE A 97 1.39 10.60 -3.80
N ARG A 98 0.48 9.62 -3.82
CA ARG A 98 -0.92 9.84 -3.44
C ARG A 98 -1.10 10.25 -1.97
N LEU A 99 -0.10 10.07 -1.10
CA LEU A 99 -0.10 10.52 0.29
C LEU A 99 0.47 11.94 0.46
N LEU A 100 1.04 12.52 -0.59
CA LEU A 100 1.58 13.88 -0.53
C LEU A 100 0.44 14.92 -0.53
N PRO A 101 0.60 16.04 0.21
CA PRO A 101 -0.36 17.12 0.19
C PRO A 101 -0.66 17.59 -1.24
N ALA A 102 -1.92 17.84 -1.55
CA ALA A 102 -2.42 18.28 -2.85
C ALA A 102 -2.22 17.31 -4.04
N ALA A 103 -1.70 16.10 -3.82
CA ALA A 103 -1.57 15.10 -4.89
C ALA A 103 -2.95 14.53 -5.33
N LEU A 104 -3.88 14.40 -4.39
CA LEU A 104 -5.28 14.05 -4.64
C LEU A 104 -6.16 15.28 -4.35
N GLY A 105 -7.22 15.46 -5.13
CA GLY A 105 -8.11 16.63 -5.02
C GLY A 105 -8.84 16.80 -3.66
N HIS A 106 -8.79 15.77 -2.79
CA HIS A 106 -9.30 15.82 -1.42
C HIS A 106 -8.27 15.20 -0.48
N GLU A 107 -7.61 16.02 0.33
CA GLU A 107 -6.53 15.60 1.25
C GLU A 107 -6.99 14.59 2.33
N ALA A 108 -8.26 14.61 2.74
CA ALA A 108 -8.80 13.69 3.74
C ALA A 108 -9.01 12.26 3.22
N SER A 109 -9.03 12.06 1.89
CA SER A 109 -9.42 10.79 1.27
C SER A 109 -8.37 9.70 1.38
N ALA A 110 -7.09 10.02 1.21
CA ALA A 110 -6.04 9.02 1.09
C ALA A 110 -5.76 8.24 2.39
N MET A 111 -5.85 8.91 3.56
CA MET A 111 -5.61 8.28 4.87
C MET A 111 -6.83 7.55 5.43
N ASP A 112 -8.03 7.89 4.95
CA ASP A 112 -9.28 7.25 5.35
C ASP A 112 -9.66 6.06 4.46
N GLU A 113 -8.92 5.86 3.36
CA GLU A 113 -9.18 4.77 2.41
C GLU A 113 -8.69 3.41 2.94
N SER A 114 -9.55 2.39 2.78
CA SER A 114 -9.23 0.96 2.89
C SER A 114 -8.17 0.61 3.96
N ILE A 115 -7.02 0.07 3.52
CA ILE A 115 -5.95 -0.43 4.38
C ILE A 115 -5.41 0.63 5.36
N TYR A 116 -5.43 1.92 5.01
CA TYR A 116 -4.99 3.00 5.89
C TYR A 116 -5.92 3.19 7.10
N SER A 117 -7.21 2.94 6.96
CA SER A 117 -8.17 2.91 8.07
C SER A 117 -8.03 1.67 8.97
N GLY A 118 -7.31 0.65 8.50
CA GLY A 118 -7.12 -0.65 9.16
C GLY A 118 -8.12 -1.71 8.76
N LEU A 119 -9.10 -1.38 7.92
CA LEU A 119 -10.09 -2.30 7.36
C LEU A 119 -10.03 -2.27 5.83
N LEU A 120 -10.46 -3.33 5.18
CA LEU A 120 -10.78 -3.29 3.75
C LEU A 120 -12.08 -2.50 3.54
N GLU A 121 -12.21 -1.89 2.37
CA GLU A 121 -13.44 -1.17 2.02
C GLU A 121 -14.67 -2.07 1.96
N HIS A 122 -15.80 -1.45 2.30
CA HIS A 122 -17.12 -2.04 2.08
C HIS A 122 -17.45 -2.14 0.58
N PRO A 123 -18.41 -2.98 0.18
CA PRO A 123 -18.89 -3.05 -1.20
C PRO A 123 -19.39 -1.69 -1.71
N GLN A 124 -18.94 -1.31 -2.89
CA GLN A 124 -19.33 -0.08 -3.58
C GLN A 124 -20.41 -0.37 -4.63
N TYR A 125 -21.36 0.55 -4.80
CA TYR A 125 -22.46 0.42 -5.75
C TYR A 125 -22.61 1.67 -6.62
N THR A 126 -23.05 1.47 -7.86
CA THR A 126 -23.34 2.53 -8.82
C THR A 126 -24.82 2.49 -9.23
N LYS A 127 -25.26 3.48 -9.99
CA LYS A 127 -26.60 3.44 -10.65
C LYS A 127 -26.56 2.43 -11.82
N PRO A 128 -27.72 1.82 -12.16
CA PRO A 128 -29.06 1.93 -11.54
C PRO A 128 -29.17 1.16 -10.22
N ARG A 129 -30.25 1.40 -9.44
CA ARG A 129 -30.52 0.70 -8.16
C ARG A 129 -30.72 -0.80 -8.31
N GLU A 130 -31.19 -1.23 -9.46
CA GLU A 130 -31.35 -2.64 -9.82
C GLU A 130 -30.64 -2.89 -11.14
N PHE A 131 -29.82 -3.93 -11.19
CA PHE A 131 -29.18 -4.39 -12.40
C PHE A 131 -29.20 -5.92 -12.47
N ARG A 132 -29.88 -6.47 -13.49
CA ARG A 132 -30.02 -7.92 -13.72
C ARG A 132 -30.58 -8.68 -12.51
N GLY A 133 -31.57 -8.12 -11.84
CA GLY A 133 -32.19 -8.69 -10.64
C GLY A 133 -31.44 -8.52 -9.35
N MET A 134 -30.24 -7.89 -9.39
CA MET A 134 -29.44 -7.56 -8.21
C MET A 134 -29.77 -6.15 -7.73
N GLN A 135 -30.07 -6.01 -6.43
CA GLN A 135 -30.48 -4.75 -5.82
C GLN A 135 -29.34 -4.10 -5.05
N VAL A 136 -29.22 -2.78 -5.14
CA VAL A 136 -28.41 -1.98 -4.21
C VAL A 136 -29.08 -2.00 -2.83
N PRO A 137 -28.35 -2.23 -1.72
CA PRO A 137 -28.91 -2.21 -0.37
C PRO A 137 -29.70 -0.92 -0.08
N GLU A 138 -30.92 -1.06 0.46
CA GLU A 138 -31.83 0.07 0.72
C GLU A 138 -31.20 1.16 1.59
N VAL A 139 -30.39 0.76 2.58
CA VAL A 139 -29.74 1.69 3.50
C VAL A 139 -28.92 2.75 2.76
N LEU A 140 -28.34 2.43 1.59
CA LEU A 140 -27.45 3.32 0.84
C LEU A 140 -28.18 4.49 0.14
N TRP A 141 -29.50 4.42 0.01
CA TRP A 141 -30.29 5.47 -0.65
C TRP A 141 -31.47 5.99 0.18
N GLY A 142 -31.57 5.53 1.43
CA GLY A 142 -32.61 5.95 2.37
C GLY A 142 -32.40 7.34 3.01
N GLY A 143 -31.27 8.04 2.71
CA GLY A 143 -30.98 9.39 3.25
C GLY A 143 -30.51 9.45 4.70
N ASN A 144 -30.45 8.32 5.41
CA ASN A 144 -29.97 8.25 6.79
C ASN A 144 -28.44 8.02 6.81
N HIS A 145 -27.67 9.10 6.83
CA HIS A 145 -26.20 9.03 6.83
C HIS A 145 -25.62 8.20 7.97
N LYS A 146 -26.23 8.22 9.16
CA LYS A 146 -25.77 7.39 10.29
C LYS A 146 -25.95 5.91 9.99
N ALA A 147 -27.10 5.52 9.44
CA ALA A 147 -27.36 4.13 9.07
C ALA A 147 -26.42 3.66 7.94
N VAL A 148 -26.18 4.53 6.96
CA VAL A 148 -25.21 4.26 5.87
C VAL A 148 -23.82 4.00 6.44
N HIS A 149 -23.32 4.89 7.30
CA HIS A 149 -21.99 4.75 7.92
C HIS A 149 -21.86 3.44 8.73
N LEU A 150 -22.87 3.09 9.55
CA LEU A 150 -22.82 1.86 10.33
C LEU A 150 -22.89 0.61 9.44
N TRP A 151 -23.65 0.65 8.35
CA TRP A 151 -23.69 -0.43 7.36
C TRP A 151 -22.33 -0.58 6.66
N GLN A 152 -21.73 0.52 6.21
CA GLN A 152 -20.41 0.53 5.59
C GLN A 152 -19.36 -0.09 6.53
N PHE A 153 -19.38 0.32 7.80
CA PHE A 153 -18.49 -0.22 8.81
C PHE A 153 -18.70 -1.73 9.05
N GLU A 154 -19.97 -2.19 9.12
CA GLU A 154 -20.30 -3.61 9.27
C GLU A 154 -19.78 -4.43 8.08
N GLU A 155 -20.00 -3.96 6.85
CA GLU A 155 -19.53 -4.65 5.65
C GLU A 155 -18.00 -4.64 5.52
N ALA A 156 -17.35 -3.55 5.88
CA ALA A 156 -15.88 -3.45 5.94
C ALA A 156 -15.29 -4.49 6.91
N LEU A 157 -15.88 -4.63 8.10
CA LEU A 157 -15.48 -5.65 9.08
C LEU A 157 -15.65 -7.07 8.54
N LYS A 158 -16.80 -7.40 7.92
CA LYS A 158 -17.07 -8.71 7.33
C LYS A 158 -16.07 -9.03 6.24
N THR A 159 -15.87 -8.10 5.30
CA THR A 159 -14.91 -8.24 4.20
C THR A 159 -13.49 -8.44 4.70
N THR A 160 -13.10 -7.67 5.72
CA THR A 160 -11.75 -7.78 6.29
C THR A 160 -11.56 -9.10 7.01
N LYS A 161 -12.54 -9.54 7.82
CA LYS A 161 -12.50 -10.82 8.52
C LYS A 161 -12.34 -11.99 7.55
N GLU A 162 -13.09 -11.97 6.43
CA GLU A 162 -13.08 -13.03 5.42
C GLU A 162 -11.78 -13.04 4.60
N ARG A 163 -11.33 -11.89 4.11
CA ARG A 163 -10.26 -11.80 3.11
C ARG A 163 -8.89 -11.50 3.69
N ARG A 164 -8.83 -10.79 4.80
CA ARG A 164 -7.59 -10.39 5.48
C ARG A 164 -7.72 -10.55 7.00
N PRO A 165 -7.81 -11.83 7.49
CA PRO A 165 -7.92 -12.12 8.92
C PRO A 165 -6.75 -11.56 9.74
N ASP A 166 -5.58 -11.39 9.13
CA ASP A 166 -4.41 -10.72 9.72
C ASP A 166 -4.68 -9.25 10.06
N LEU A 167 -5.28 -8.50 9.12
CA LEU A 167 -5.68 -7.10 9.34
C LEU A 167 -6.83 -7.01 10.34
N PHE A 168 -7.80 -7.93 10.26
CA PHE A 168 -8.91 -7.96 11.19
C PHE A 168 -8.45 -8.14 12.64
N LYS A 169 -7.49 -9.05 12.86
CA LYS A 169 -6.89 -9.24 14.19
C LYS A 169 -6.18 -7.98 14.68
N LYS A 170 -5.34 -7.37 13.84
CA LYS A 170 -4.68 -6.09 14.16
C LYS A 170 -5.69 -4.99 14.48
N PHE A 171 -6.80 -4.94 13.73
CA PHE A 171 -7.86 -3.97 13.95
C PHE A 171 -8.52 -4.15 15.32
N LEU A 172 -8.82 -5.37 15.75
CA LEU A 172 -9.39 -5.67 17.07
C LEU A 172 -8.46 -5.25 18.21
N GLU A 173 -7.15 -5.44 18.05
CA GLU A 173 -6.15 -5.10 19.07
C GLU A 173 -5.94 -3.58 19.24
N ASN A 174 -6.11 -2.79 18.17
CA ASN A 174 -5.73 -1.36 18.14
C ASN A 174 -6.89 -0.37 18.29
N ASN A 175 -8.10 -0.82 18.61
CA ASN A 175 -9.32 -0.05 18.41
C ASN A 175 -9.79 0.76 19.61
N LEU A 176 -9.23 1.95 19.81
CA LEU A 176 -9.53 2.81 20.96
C LEU A 176 -10.59 3.91 20.71
N LYS A 177 -11.01 4.15 19.46
CA LYS A 177 -11.84 5.34 19.11
C LYS A 177 -13.22 5.04 18.54
N LEU A 178 -13.74 3.82 18.66
CA LEU A 178 -15.05 3.46 18.14
C LEU A 178 -16.19 4.01 18.98
N SER A 179 -17.27 4.44 18.32
CA SER A 179 -18.55 4.78 18.94
C SER A 179 -19.21 3.54 19.60
N LYS A 180 -20.22 3.75 20.43
CA LYS A 180 -20.95 2.65 21.07
C LYS A 180 -21.60 1.71 20.06
N ASP A 181 -22.13 2.26 18.96
CA ASP A 181 -22.80 1.48 17.90
C ASP A 181 -21.79 0.64 17.14
N GLU A 182 -20.64 1.22 16.76
CA GLU A 182 -19.55 0.52 16.08
C GLU A 182 -18.95 -0.60 16.95
N LYS A 183 -18.76 -0.37 18.25
CA LYS A 183 -18.29 -1.41 19.18
C LYS A 183 -19.21 -2.62 19.21
N LYS A 184 -20.53 -2.40 19.25
CA LYS A 184 -21.51 -3.48 19.20
C LYS A 184 -21.44 -4.27 17.88
N ILE A 185 -21.28 -3.58 16.76
CA ILE A 185 -21.13 -4.22 15.44
C ILE A 185 -19.84 -5.04 15.42
N MET A 186 -18.73 -4.47 15.86
CA MET A 186 -17.44 -5.15 15.92
C MET A 186 -17.49 -6.41 16.77
N GLU A 187 -18.05 -6.34 17.98
CA GLU A 187 -18.21 -7.50 18.88
C GLU A 187 -19.10 -8.58 18.25
N LYS A 188 -20.20 -8.18 17.61
CA LYS A 188 -21.09 -9.10 16.86
C LYS A 188 -20.30 -9.83 15.77
N ILE A 189 -19.53 -9.12 14.94
CA ILE A 189 -18.77 -9.71 13.83
C ILE A 189 -17.61 -10.56 14.35
N ALA A 190 -16.93 -10.13 15.41
CA ALA A 190 -15.83 -10.89 16.01
C ALA A 190 -16.32 -12.28 16.52
N ASN A 191 -17.51 -12.35 17.13
CA ASN A 191 -18.10 -13.57 17.69
C ASN A 191 -18.88 -14.43 16.66
N MET A 192 -19.04 -13.98 15.43
CA MET A 192 -19.59 -14.83 14.36
C MET A 192 -18.55 -15.90 14.01
N LEU A 193 -18.92 -17.19 14.10
CA LEU A 193 -18.10 -18.35 13.69
C LEU A 193 -17.88 -18.39 12.17
#